data_def4b1d4400ac9ff150200f85c75fa9f
#
_entry.id   def4b1d4400ac9ff150200f85c75fa9f
#
_cell.length_a   1.000
_cell.length_b   1.000
_cell.length_c   1.000
_cell.angle_alpha   90.00
_cell.angle_beta   90.00
_cell.angle_gamma   90.00
#
_symmetry.space_group_name_H-M   'P 1'
#
loop_
_entity.id
_entity.type
_entity.pdbx_description
1 polymer ?
#
loop_
_entity_poly.entity_id
_entity_poly.type
_entity_poly.pdbx_seq_one_letter_code
_entity_poly.pdbx_strand_id
1 'polypeptide(L)'
;MIYSITSSVDATLYEKVKDGVFSASANTGIDEILEIKKEMSSSLGFGPFNSRFLIKFDIPDSIKSGSDTLNTFTNPDGTEFSPPTTFLKFYSANQDKLLGTSDYLEVKAISQSWSPGIGRRSNTPITTEGCSWNYIDEHGGNFWKNSDNIIQYGGSTHSIDSSTAHTPFHLYDVGHTLRTDIKFDVSYWIAKMTASAGVNGLTKITNQGFMIKRDTGAEIDNSKLGSFSFYSSDTHTIYQPRLEFCWDDSKWTASSLSELDTTYPDRIFIYLRNNRGSYKFGEKIKFRIVGREKYPTKTYSNTSANLSIKYLPSGSAFYSVKDLKTGETVIPYDTTFTKISLDTQGNYFEIFSTNLSPERYYQLEIKLFESGSSTNTIGYYPIKDVFKVVR
;
A
#
# COMPACT_ATOMS: atom_id res chain seq x y z
N MET A 1 1.15 -4.06 12.52
CA MET A 1 0.04 -4.69 11.74
C MET A 1 -0.20 -3.92 10.44
N ILE A 2 -0.67 -4.58 9.41
CA ILE A 2 -1.02 -3.99 8.11
C ILE A 2 -2.43 -4.43 7.74
N TYR A 3 -3.28 -3.48 7.35
CA TYR A 3 -4.61 -3.71 6.79
C TYR A 3 -4.70 -3.04 5.43
N SER A 4 -5.15 -3.71 4.39
CA SER A 4 -5.27 -3.13 3.05
C SER A 4 -6.67 -3.24 2.48
N ILE A 5 -7.03 -2.24 1.68
CA ILE A 5 -8.21 -2.23 0.83
C ILE A 5 -7.78 -2.00 -0.61
N THR A 6 -8.51 -2.57 -1.56
CA THR A 6 -8.31 -2.34 -3.00
C THR A 6 -9.09 -1.11 -3.45
N SER A 7 -8.67 -0.51 -4.56
CA SER A 7 -9.40 0.60 -5.17
C SER A 7 -10.80 0.17 -5.61
N SER A 8 -11.75 1.10 -5.48
CA SER A 8 -13.12 0.89 -5.92
C SER A 8 -13.35 1.34 -7.35
N VAL A 9 -12.75 2.45 -7.72
CA VAL A 9 -12.84 3.03 -9.06
C VAL A 9 -11.58 3.82 -9.38
N ASP A 10 -11.24 3.88 -10.66
CA ASP A 10 -10.17 4.72 -11.18
C ASP A 10 -10.43 5.15 -12.64
N ALA A 11 -9.65 6.08 -13.15
CA ALA A 11 -9.68 6.53 -14.53
C ALA A 11 -8.42 7.34 -14.86
N THR A 12 -7.91 7.21 -16.07
CA THR A 12 -6.83 8.06 -16.59
C THR A 12 -7.41 9.25 -17.36
N LEU A 13 -6.95 10.44 -17.06
CA LEU A 13 -7.31 11.68 -17.74
C LEU A 13 -6.22 12.02 -18.76
N TYR A 14 -6.54 12.03 -20.05
CA TYR A 14 -5.60 12.39 -21.12
C TYR A 14 -5.90 13.80 -21.65
N GLU A 15 -4.92 14.69 -21.62
CA GLU A 15 -5.02 16.00 -22.24
C GLU A 15 -5.22 15.87 -23.76
N LYS A 16 -4.44 15.00 -24.37
CA LYS A 16 -4.56 14.56 -25.77
C LYS A 16 -3.68 13.32 -25.98
N VAL A 17 -3.97 12.55 -26.99
CA VAL A 17 -3.12 11.40 -27.33
C VAL A 17 -2.49 11.63 -28.69
N LYS A 18 -1.32 11.04 -28.88
CA LYS A 18 -0.56 11.01 -30.13
C LYS A 18 -1.50 10.74 -31.32
N ASP A 19 -1.32 11.52 -32.37
CA ASP A 19 -2.07 11.45 -33.61
C ASP A 19 -3.54 11.95 -33.55
N GLY A 20 -3.95 12.59 -32.45
CA GLY A 20 -5.26 13.27 -32.36
C GLY A 20 -6.48 12.33 -32.31
N VAL A 21 -6.25 11.04 -32.16
CA VAL A 21 -7.30 10.01 -32.17
C VAL A 21 -8.09 10.01 -30.85
N PHE A 22 -7.47 10.42 -29.75
CA PHE A 22 -8.12 10.47 -28.45
C PHE A 22 -8.25 11.91 -27.97
N SER A 23 -9.45 12.37 -27.65
CA SER A 23 -9.73 13.76 -27.28
C SER A 23 -9.65 13.97 -25.76
N ALA A 24 -9.48 15.23 -25.34
CA ALA A 24 -9.52 15.63 -23.93
C ALA A 24 -10.86 15.36 -23.23
N SER A 25 -11.90 15.01 -24.00
CA SER A 25 -13.23 14.62 -23.51
C SER A 25 -13.42 13.10 -23.42
N ALA A 26 -12.47 12.31 -23.87
CA ALA A 26 -12.59 10.85 -23.87
C ALA A 26 -12.43 10.26 -22.48
N ASN A 27 -13.22 9.24 -22.18
CA ASN A 27 -13.23 8.53 -20.90
C ASN A 27 -12.45 7.22 -20.98
N THR A 28 -11.85 6.81 -19.84
CA THR A 28 -11.04 5.59 -19.70
C THR A 28 -11.33 4.85 -18.39
N GLY A 29 -12.56 4.95 -17.89
CA GLY A 29 -12.94 4.47 -16.56
C GLY A 29 -12.92 2.95 -16.34
N ILE A 30 -12.77 2.15 -17.41
CA ILE A 30 -12.63 0.68 -17.32
C ILE A 30 -11.37 0.18 -18.02
N ASP A 31 -10.35 1.03 -18.15
CA ASP A 31 -9.04 0.60 -18.63
C ASP A 31 -8.30 -0.21 -17.56
N GLU A 32 -7.63 -1.28 -17.98
CA GLU A 32 -6.85 -2.15 -17.08
C GLU A 32 -5.51 -1.54 -16.66
N ILE A 33 -5.13 -0.41 -17.28
CA ILE A 33 -3.85 0.28 -17.07
C ILE A 33 -4.10 1.76 -16.80
N LEU A 34 -3.46 2.26 -15.74
CA LEU A 34 -3.39 3.66 -15.40
C LEU A 34 -2.08 4.25 -15.93
N GLU A 35 -2.15 5.37 -16.63
CA GLU A 35 -0.95 5.98 -17.24
C GLU A 35 -0.70 7.40 -16.74
N ILE A 36 0.55 7.68 -16.37
CA ILE A 36 1.10 9.04 -16.24
C ILE A 36 2.06 9.24 -17.39
N LYS A 37 1.64 9.98 -18.39
CA LYS A 37 2.34 10.09 -19.65
C LYS A 37 2.57 11.55 -20.01
N LYS A 38 3.72 11.83 -20.58
CA LYS A 38 3.99 13.09 -21.26
C LYS A 38 4.63 12.79 -22.61
N GLU A 39 3.93 13.13 -23.67
CA GLU A 39 4.35 12.83 -25.03
C GLU A 39 4.20 14.01 -25.98
N MET A 40 5.04 14.03 -27.02
CA MET A 40 4.95 14.95 -28.14
C MET A 40 4.13 14.30 -29.25
N SER A 41 3.21 15.07 -29.86
CA SER A 41 2.56 14.62 -31.10
C SER A 41 3.53 14.76 -32.27
N SER A 42 3.85 13.65 -32.91
CA SER A 42 4.76 13.65 -34.06
C SER A 42 4.15 14.24 -35.33
N SER A 43 2.83 14.20 -35.47
CA SER A 43 2.14 14.59 -36.70
C SER A 43 1.73 16.06 -36.76
N LEU A 44 1.63 16.77 -35.61
CA LEU A 44 1.10 18.12 -35.54
C LEU A 44 2.12 19.14 -35.07
N GLY A 45 3.33 18.74 -34.68
CA GLY A 45 4.34 19.65 -34.10
C GLY A 45 3.88 20.32 -32.81
N PHE A 46 2.78 19.87 -32.20
CA PHE A 46 2.22 20.38 -30.97
C PHE A 46 2.42 19.39 -29.82
N GLY A 47 2.46 19.89 -28.63
CA GLY A 47 2.66 19.19 -27.38
C GLY A 47 3.67 19.93 -26.54
N PRO A 48 4.08 19.37 -25.42
CA PRO A 48 3.75 18.02 -24.94
C PRO A 48 2.35 17.94 -24.35
N PHE A 49 1.79 16.73 -24.38
CA PHE A 49 0.48 16.42 -23.78
C PHE A 49 0.70 15.57 -22.53
N ASN A 50 -0.04 15.90 -21.47
CA ASN A 50 0.05 15.24 -20.19
C ASN A 50 -1.08 14.22 -20.00
N SER A 51 -0.85 13.21 -19.16
CA SER A 51 -1.92 12.45 -18.55
C SER A 51 -1.75 12.40 -17.04
N ARG A 52 -2.87 12.24 -16.35
CA ARG A 52 -3.00 12.06 -14.90
C ARG A 52 -3.98 10.94 -14.66
N PHE A 53 -3.94 10.32 -13.50
CA PHE A 53 -5.01 9.40 -13.17
C PHE A 53 -5.63 9.69 -11.81
N LEU A 54 -6.89 9.32 -11.71
CA LEU A 54 -7.72 9.42 -10.52
C LEU A 54 -7.93 8.02 -9.95
N ILE A 55 -7.99 7.92 -8.63
CA ILE A 55 -8.27 6.67 -7.94
C ILE A 55 -9.01 6.92 -6.64
N LYS A 56 -9.98 6.07 -6.32
CA LYS A 56 -10.77 6.19 -5.09
C LYS A 56 -10.84 4.86 -4.36
N PHE A 57 -10.91 4.94 -3.05
CA PHE A 57 -11.01 3.80 -2.13
C PHE A 57 -12.22 4.00 -1.23
N ASP A 58 -13.00 2.94 -1.03
CA ASP A 58 -14.09 2.93 -0.06
C ASP A 58 -13.53 2.58 1.31
N ILE A 59 -13.22 3.61 2.10
CA ILE A 59 -12.64 3.44 3.44
C ILE A 59 -13.74 2.97 4.38
N PRO A 60 -13.64 1.75 4.97
CA PRO A 60 -14.63 1.24 5.88
C PRO A 60 -14.81 2.12 7.12
N ASP A 61 -16.04 2.23 7.61
CA ASP A 61 -16.35 3.01 8.81
C ASP A 61 -15.60 2.51 10.06
N SER A 62 -15.26 1.24 10.11
CA SER A 62 -14.44 0.63 11.16
C SER A 62 -13.01 1.16 11.24
N ILE A 63 -12.52 1.82 10.17
CA ILE A 63 -11.19 2.45 10.12
C ILE A 63 -11.29 3.94 10.45
N LYS A 64 -12.49 4.49 10.56
CA LYS A 64 -12.67 5.89 10.93
C LYS A 64 -12.33 6.10 12.40
N SER A 65 -11.68 7.23 12.68
CA SER A 65 -11.37 7.70 14.02
C SER A 65 -12.65 7.71 14.88
N GLY A 66 -12.67 6.89 15.93
CA GLY A 66 -13.80 6.81 16.87
C GLY A 66 -13.81 7.91 17.93
N SER A 67 -12.77 8.70 18.05
CA SER A 67 -12.67 9.81 19.00
C SER A 67 -12.19 11.10 18.34
N ASP A 68 -12.48 12.23 18.97
CA ASP A 68 -12.24 13.59 18.51
C ASP A 68 -10.76 13.96 18.29
N THR A 69 -9.86 13.00 18.24
CA THR A 69 -8.45 13.21 17.95
C THR A 69 -8.07 12.57 16.62
N LEU A 70 -7.49 13.34 15.72
CA LEU A 70 -6.91 12.89 14.45
C LEU A 70 -5.89 11.76 14.58
N ASN A 71 -5.58 11.36 15.78
CA ASN A 71 -4.45 10.52 16.14
C ASN A 71 -4.87 9.13 16.61
N THR A 72 -6.14 8.81 16.68
CA THR A 72 -6.60 7.49 17.11
C THR A 72 -7.40 6.83 16.01
N PHE A 73 -6.93 5.71 15.57
CA PHE A 73 -7.68 4.78 14.73
C PHE A 73 -8.16 3.64 15.60
N THR A 74 -9.35 3.15 15.31
CA THR A 74 -9.90 2.00 15.98
C THR A 74 -9.64 0.76 15.14
N ASN A 75 -9.05 -0.25 15.72
CA ASN A 75 -8.97 -1.59 15.14
C ASN A 75 -10.38 -2.07 14.77
N PRO A 76 -10.53 -2.97 13.79
CA PRO A 76 -11.79 -3.70 13.61
C PRO A 76 -12.28 -4.44 14.86
N ASP A 77 -11.42 -4.69 15.84
CA ASP A 77 -11.77 -5.27 17.16
C ASP A 77 -12.11 -4.24 18.25
N GLY A 78 -12.15 -2.93 17.90
CA GLY A 78 -12.50 -1.85 18.81
C GLY A 78 -11.36 -1.28 19.64
N THR A 79 -10.11 -1.74 19.47
CA THR A 79 -8.96 -1.18 20.20
C THR A 79 -8.42 0.08 19.51
N GLU A 80 -8.06 1.11 20.28
CA GLU A 80 -7.50 2.36 19.78
C GLU A 80 -5.99 2.26 19.50
N PHE A 81 -5.52 2.91 18.44
CA PHE A 81 -4.10 2.99 18.08
C PHE A 81 -3.63 4.43 17.91
N SER A 82 -2.31 4.58 18.00
CA SER A 82 -1.62 5.72 17.39
C SER A 82 -1.96 5.79 15.89
N PRO A 83 -1.96 7.00 15.27
CA PRO A 83 -2.38 7.12 13.88
C PRO A 83 -1.59 6.14 13.01
N PRO A 84 -2.27 5.34 12.17
CA PRO A 84 -1.56 4.49 11.25
C PRO A 84 -0.87 5.37 10.22
N THR A 85 0.30 4.96 9.80
CA THR A 85 0.87 5.45 8.55
C THR A 85 0.10 4.81 7.42
N THR A 86 -0.45 5.63 6.53
CA THR A 86 -1.27 5.12 5.43
C THR A 86 -0.53 5.29 4.12
N PHE A 87 -0.38 4.20 3.41
CA PHE A 87 0.33 4.17 2.14
C PHE A 87 -0.59 3.83 0.97
N LEU A 88 -0.48 4.59 -0.10
CA LEU A 88 -1.07 4.29 -1.39
C LEU A 88 -0.04 3.55 -2.25
N LYS A 89 -0.35 2.30 -2.62
CA LYS A 89 0.57 1.41 -3.34
C LYS A 89 0.04 1.10 -4.73
N PHE A 90 0.91 1.29 -5.72
CA PHE A 90 0.70 0.92 -7.12
C PHE A 90 1.73 -0.09 -7.57
N TYR A 91 1.29 -1.00 -8.42
CA TYR A 91 2.13 -2.01 -9.05
C TYR A 91 2.43 -1.60 -10.49
N SER A 92 3.70 -1.55 -10.84
CA SER A 92 4.16 -1.16 -12.17
C SER A 92 3.79 -2.20 -13.22
N ALA A 93 3.10 -1.78 -14.26
CA ALA A 93 2.81 -2.61 -15.43
C ALA A 93 3.90 -2.46 -16.49
N ASN A 94 4.30 -1.21 -16.79
CA ASN A 94 5.38 -0.91 -17.72
C ASN A 94 5.97 0.47 -17.43
N GLN A 95 7.22 0.67 -17.81
CA GLN A 95 7.91 1.95 -17.72
C GLN A 95 8.69 2.21 -19.00
N ASP A 96 8.64 3.45 -19.44
CA ASP A 96 9.42 3.89 -20.59
C ASP A 96 10.88 4.13 -20.19
N LYS A 97 11.82 3.73 -21.04
CA LYS A 97 13.26 3.89 -20.78
C LYS A 97 13.76 5.34 -20.78
N LEU A 98 12.89 6.27 -21.16
CA LEU A 98 13.24 7.70 -21.28
C LEU A 98 13.07 8.51 -20.00
N LEU A 99 12.64 7.88 -18.90
CA LEU A 99 12.48 8.57 -17.64
C LEU A 99 13.84 8.87 -17.02
N GLY A 100 14.06 10.14 -16.70
CA GLY A 100 15.27 10.59 -16.02
C GLY A 100 15.31 10.19 -14.54
N THR A 101 16.49 10.24 -13.93
CA THR A 101 16.72 9.87 -12.51
C THR A 101 16.07 10.81 -11.50
N SER A 102 15.38 11.87 -11.93
CA SER A 102 14.77 12.91 -11.09
C SER A 102 13.33 13.24 -11.45
N ASP A 103 12.57 12.26 -11.90
CA ASP A 103 11.13 12.42 -12.14
C ASP A 103 10.34 12.19 -10.85
N TYR A 104 9.53 13.19 -10.48
CA TYR A 104 8.70 13.15 -9.28
C TYR A 104 7.23 12.95 -9.64
N LEU A 105 6.57 12.09 -8.89
CA LEU A 105 5.12 11.95 -8.92
C LEU A 105 4.50 12.63 -7.69
N GLU A 106 3.41 13.33 -7.91
CA GLU A 106 2.66 14.07 -6.90
C GLU A 106 1.31 13.42 -6.67
N VAL A 107 0.91 13.26 -5.39
CA VAL A 107 -0.40 12.76 -4.97
C VAL A 107 -1.17 13.89 -4.31
N LYS A 108 -2.37 14.17 -4.79
CA LYS A 108 -3.29 15.18 -4.22
C LYS A 108 -4.67 14.59 -3.99
N ALA A 109 -5.35 15.06 -2.94
CA ALA A 109 -6.75 14.71 -2.73
C ALA A 109 -7.64 15.46 -3.71
N ILE A 110 -8.59 14.76 -4.33
CA ILE A 110 -9.55 15.31 -5.28
C ILE A 110 -10.60 16.13 -4.51
N SER A 111 -10.94 17.30 -5.02
CA SER A 111 -11.87 18.23 -4.37
C SER A 111 -13.33 18.08 -4.78
N GLN A 112 -13.60 17.45 -5.92
CA GLN A 112 -14.93 17.31 -6.51
C GLN A 112 -15.32 15.84 -6.71
N SER A 113 -16.62 15.55 -6.56
CA SER A 113 -17.15 14.23 -6.87
C SER A 113 -17.08 13.96 -8.38
N TRP A 114 -16.68 12.76 -8.76
CA TRP A 114 -16.50 12.35 -10.14
C TRP A 114 -17.00 10.92 -10.37
N SER A 115 -17.30 10.61 -11.63
CA SER A 115 -17.69 9.28 -12.08
C SER A 115 -16.58 8.68 -12.93
N PRO A 116 -16.19 7.42 -12.71
CA PRO A 116 -15.17 6.75 -13.54
C PRO A 116 -15.61 6.64 -15.00
N GLY A 117 -16.91 6.45 -15.26
CA GLY A 117 -17.43 6.16 -16.61
C GLY A 117 -17.18 4.70 -17.03
N ILE A 118 -17.43 4.42 -18.30
CA ILE A 118 -17.37 3.07 -18.88
C ILE A 118 -16.48 3.01 -20.14
N GLY A 119 -15.66 4.03 -20.37
CA GLY A 119 -14.80 4.14 -21.54
C GLY A 119 -13.51 3.36 -21.41
N ARG A 120 -12.94 3.02 -22.56
CA ARG A 120 -11.58 2.50 -22.71
C ARG A 120 -10.84 3.30 -23.78
N ARG A 121 -9.52 3.44 -23.61
CA ARG A 121 -8.66 4.10 -24.58
C ARG A 121 -8.74 3.48 -25.98
N SER A 122 -8.97 2.16 -26.05
CA SER A 122 -9.08 1.41 -27.32
C SER A 122 -10.48 1.40 -27.91
N ASN A 123 -11.48 2.05 -27.27
CA ASN A 123 -12.86 2.04 -27.77
C ASN A 123 -13.00 2.74 -29.11
N THR A 124 -13.83 2.14 -29.97
CA THR A 124 -14.31 2.75 -31.22
C THR A 124 -15.80 2.46 -31.36
N PRO A 125 -16.69 3.47 -31.29
CA PRO A 125 -16.40 4.91 -31.04
C PRO A 125 -15.89 5.20 -29.64
N ILE A 126 -15.21 6.34 -29.45
CA ILE A 126 -14.71 6.81 -28.17
C ILE A 126 -15.91 7.13 -27.26
N THR A 127 -15.86 6.63 -26.04
CA THR A 127 -16.85 6.91 -25.00
C THR A 127 -16.47 8.19 -24.25
N THR A 128 -17.45 9.08 -24.03
CA THR A 128 -17.28 10.34 -23.34
C THR A 128 -18.02 10.39 -21.99
N GLU A 129 -18.81 9.34 -21.69
CA GLU A 129 -19.54 9.22 -20.43
C GLU A 129 -18.57 9.01 -19.27
N GLY A 130 -18.67 9.87 -18.24
CA GLY A 130 -17.79 9.88 -17.07
C GLY A 130 -16.73 10.96 -17.11
N CYS A 131 -15.73 10.85 -16.23
CA CYS A 131 -14.68 11.86 -16.12
C CYS A 131 -13.68 11.81 -17.28
N SER A 132 -13.17 12.99 -17.63
CA SER A 132 -12.16 13.18 -18.66
C SER A 132 -11.24 14.33 -18.26
N TRP A 133 -10.27 14.68 -19.10
CA TRP A 133 -9.41 15.86 -18.85
C TRP A 133 -10.21 17.15 -18.72
N ASN A 134 -11.24 17.33 -19.56
CA ASN A 134 -12.06 18.54 -19.56
C ASN A 134 -13.18 18.49 -18.52
N TYR A 135 -13.81 17.34 -18.34
CA TYR A 135 -15.09 17.22 -17.63
C TYR A 135 -14.98 16.30 -16.41
N ILE A 136 -15.73 16.63 -15.35
CA ILE A 136 -16.07 15.70 -14.27
C ILE A 136 -17.02 14.63 -14.80
N ASP A 137 -17.99 15.08 -15.63
CA ASP A 137 -18.99 14.30 -16.32
C ASP A 137 -19.40 15.07 -17.58
N GLU A 138 -19.05 14.57 -18.75
CA GLU A 138 -19.34 15.23 -20.00
C GLU A 138 -20.86 15.24 -20.33
N HIS A 139 -21.56 14.15 -19.98
CA HIS A 139 -23.00 14.06 -20.21
C HIS A 139 -23.78 15.16 -19.48
N GLY A 140 -23.33 15.54 -18.28
CA GLY A 140 -23.86 16.67 -17.52
C GLY A 140 -23.30 18.04 -17.92
N GLY A 141 -22.32 18.12 -18.83
CA GLY A 141 -21.61 19.35 -19.18
C GLY A 141 -20.81 19.97 -18.03
N ASN A 142 -20.47 19.19 -17.01
CA ASN A 142 -19.82 19.67 -15.80
C ASN A 142 -18.30 19.66 -15.96
N PHE A 143 -17.69 20.83 -15.92
CA PHE A 143 -16.23 20.98 -15.93
C PHE A 143 -15.63 20.83 -14.54
N TRP A 144 -14.37 20.45 -14.49
CA TRP A 144 -13.55 20.58 -13.28
C TRP A 144 -13.42 22.05 -12.89
N LYS A 145 -13.53 22.36 -11.61
CA LYS A 145 -13.46 23.73 -11.08
C LYS A 145 -12.59 23.78 -9.82
N ASN A 146 -11.89 24.89 -9.64
CA ASN A 146 -11.17 25.16 -8.39
C ASN A 146 -12.11 25.70 -7.28
N SER A 147 -11.55 26.05 -6.13
CA SER A 147 -12.29 26.65 -5.00
C SER A 147 -13.01 27.95 -5.36
N ASP A 148 -12.51 28.68 -6.35
CA ASP A 148 -13.05 29.97 -6.80
C ASP A 148 -14.10 29.82 -7.94
N ASN A 149 -14.51 28.56 -8.19
CA ASN A 149 -15.46 28.21 -9.25
C ASN A 149 -14.94 28.46 -10.68
N ILE A 150 -13.62 28.58 -10.83
CA ILE A 150 -12.95 28.78 -12.13
C ILE A 150 -12.68 27.39 -12.74
N ILE A 151 -12.98 27.25 -14.04
CA ILE A 151 -12.75 26.01 -14.78
C ILE A 151 -11.26 25.67 -14.77
N GLN A 152 -10.96 24.42 -14.42
CA GLN A 152 -9.64 23.80 -14.50
C GLN A 152 -9.69 22.57 -15.39
N TYR A 153 -8.62 22.32 -16.12
CA TYR A 153 -8.49 21.10 -16.91
C TYR A 153 -7.55 20.10 -16.24
N GLY A 154 -7.80 18.80 -16.44
CA GLY A 154 -6.98 17.74 -15.88
C GLY A 154 -7.25 17.45 -14.41
N GLY A 155 -8.49 17.75 -13.94
CA GLY A 155 -8.94 17.46 -12.59
C GLY A 155 -8.76 18.62 -11.60
N SER A 156 -9.46 18.59 -10.48
CA SER A 156 -9.40 19.58 -9.41
C SER A 156 -9.03 18.94 -8.07
N THR A 157 -8.15 19.58 -7.32
CA THR A 157 -7.60 19.06 -6.07
C THR A 157 -7.68 20.08 -4.95
N HIS A 158 -7.70 19.58 -3.72
CA HIS A 158 -7.53 20.44 -2.54
C HIS A 158 -6.12 21.06 -2.51
N SER A 159 -6.05 22.31 -2.05
CA SER A 159 -4.78 22.94 -1.73
C SER A 159 -4.17 22.29 -0.48
N ILE A 160 -2.84 22.22 -0.43
CA ILE A 160 -2.12 21.82 0.78
C ILE A 160 -2.04 23.05 1.69
N ASP A 161 -2.39 22.89 2.97
CA ASP A 161 -2.19 23.94 3.94
C ASP A 161 -0.69 24.19 4.11
N SER A 162 -0.24 25.40 3.81
CA SER A 162 1.17 25.81 3.81
C SER A 162 1.85 25.72 5.19
N SER A 163 1.09 25.50 6.27
CA SER A 163 1.59 25.38 7.63
C SER A 163 2.17 24.00 7.96
N THR A 164 1.96 22.99 7.16
CA THR A 164 2.47 21.64 7.36
C THR A 164 3.43 21.28 6.24
N ALA A 165 4.70 21.04 6.60
CA ALA A 165 5.77 20.63 5.69
C ALA A 165 5.56 19.20 5.13
N HIS A 166 4.34 18.82 4.84
CA HIS A 166 4.00 17.57 4.18
C HIS A 166 3.95 17.80 2.67
N THR A 167 5.11 17.77 2.05
CA THR A 167 5.21 17.63 0.60
C THR A 167 4.87 16.19 0.24
N PRO A 168 3.76 15.93 -0.44
CA PRO A 168 3.42 14.59 -0.91
C PRO A 168 4.22 14.25 -2.18
N PHE A 169 5.56 14.41 -2.10
CA PHE A 169 6.44 14.07 -3.20
C PHE A 169 7.16 12.78 -2.88
N HIS A 170 7.05 11.81 -3.74
CA HIS A 170 7.99 10.71 -3.77
C HIS A 170 8.99 10.93 -4.91
N LEU A 171 10.26 10.94 -4.53
CA LEU A 171 11.35 10.82 -5.46
C LEU A 171 11.31 9.40 -6.02
N TYR A 172 11.14 9.28 -7.31
CA TYR A 172 11.21 8.00 -7.98
C TYR A 172 12.60 7.86 -8.61
N ASP A 173 13.43 7.02 -8.01
CA ASP A 173 14.72 6.66 -8.59
C ASP A 173 14.53 5.59 -9.67
N VAL A 174 14.48 6.02 -10.91
CA VAL A 174 14.34 5.14 -12.08
C VAL A 174 15.66 4.43 -12.42
N GLY A 175 16.71 4.66 -11.66
CA GLY A 175 18.09 4.41 -12.08
C GLY A 175 18.46 2.98 -12.42
N HIS A 176 17.78 1.94 -11.94
CA HIS A 176 18.29 0.57 -12.11
C HIS A 176 17.30 -0.58 -12.25
N THR A 177 15.99 -0.38 -12.14
CA THR A 177 15.02 -1.49 -12.28
C THR A 177 13.88 -1.16 -13.21
N LEU A 178 13.66 -1.99 -14.20
CA LEU A 178 12.64 -1.83 -15.25
C LEU A 178 11.18 -1.95 -14.75
N ARG A 179 10.98 -2.26 -13.48
CA ARG A 179 9.66 -2.35 -12.83
C ARG A 179 9.82 -2.05 -11.36
N THR A 180 9.34 -0.90 -10.92
CA THR A 180 9.34 -0.56 -9.50
C THR A 180 7.92 -0.20 -9.07
N ASP A 181 7.43 -0.93 -8.08
CA ASP A 181 6.19 -0.59 -7.41
C ASP A 181 6.37 0.71 -6.64
N ILE A 182 5.33 1.54 -6.64
CA ILE A 182 5.36 2.84 -6.00
C ILE A 182 4.51 2.80 -4.74
N LYS A 183 5.02 3.42 -3.69
CA LYS A 183 4.34 3.54 -2.41
C LYS A 183 4.41 4.99 -1.93
N PHE A 184 3.24 5.65 -1.83
CA PHE A 184 3.12 7.04 -1.37
C PHE A 184 2.59 7.08 0.06
N ASP A 185 3.18 7.88 0.94
CA ASP A 185 2.58 8.22 2.22
C ASP A 185 1.44 9.22 2.00
N VAL A 186 0.21 8.79 2.27
CA VAL A 186 -1.00 9.59 2.17
C VAL A 186 -1.68 9.81 3.52
N SER A 187 -0.97 9.58 4.61
CA SER A 187 -1.47 9.69 5.99
C SER A 187 -2.14 11.03 6.26
N TYR A 188 -1.56 12.13 5.79
CA TYR A 188 -2.12 13.47 5.91
C TYR A 188 -3.51 13.59 5.28
N TRP A 189 -3.68 13.10 4.04
CA TRP A 189 -4.94 13.18 3.34
C TRP A 189 -6.00 12.27 3.95
N ILE A 190 -5.61 11.07 4.34
CA ILE A 190 -6.51 10.12 5.02
C ILE A 190 -6.97 10.69 6.37
N ALA A 191 -6.08 11.31 7.12
CA ALA A 191 -6.45 12.00 8.36
C ALA A 191 -7.50 13.09 8.13
N LYS A 192 -7.35 13.90 7.07
CA LYS A 192 -8.37 14.91 6.70
C LYS A 192 -9.69 14.30 6.21
N MET A 193 -9.65 13.18 5.51
CA MET A 193 -10.86 12.50 5.01
C MET A 193 -11.64 11.82 6.14
N THR A 194 -10.96 11.27 7.13
CA THR A 194 -11.57 10.47 8.20
C THR A 194 -11.83 11.27 9.49
N ALA A 195 -11.28 12.48 9.62
CA ALA A 195 -11.44 13.32 10.79
C ALA A 195 -12.91 13.70 11.05
N SER A 196 -13.25 13.83 12.33
CA SER A 196 -14.45 14.57 12.76
C SER A 196 -14.26 16.07 12.45
N ALA A 197 -15.33 16.79 12.12
CA ALA A 197 -15.23 18.19 11.76
C ALA A 197 -14.65 19.03 12.91
N GLY A 198 -13.63 19.83 12.62
CA GLY A 198 -13.09 20.84 13.56
C GLY A 198 -12.02 20.35 14.53
N VAL A 199 -11.47 19.14 14.37
CA VAL A 199 -10.46 18.59 15.26
C VAL A 199 -9.05 18.98 14.82
N ASN A 200 -8.22 19.44 15.77
CA ASN A 200 -6.80 19.81 15.58
C ASN A 200 -6.52 20.84 14.47
N GLY A 201 -7.48 21.75 14.18
CA GLY A 201 -7.30 22.79 13.16
C GLY A 201 -7.28 22.30 11.73
N LEU A 202 -7.49 20.99 11.49
CA LEU A 202 -7.60 20.46 10.13
C LEU A 202 -9.04 20.56 9.64
N THR A 203 -9.21 21.15 8.48
CA THR A 203 -10.51 21.17 7.79
C THR A 203 -10.79 19.79 7.23
N LYS A 204 -11.92 19.18 7.64
CA LYS A 204 -12.39 17.92 7.08
C LYS A 204 -12.64 18.07 5.57
N ILE A 205 -12.21 17.07 4.80
CA ILE A 205 -12.51 16.96 3.38
C ILE A 205 -13.33 15.70 3.11
N THR A 206 -14.15 15.73 2.08
CA THR A 206 -14.88 14.55 1.62
C THR A 206 -13.93 13.62 0.86
N ASN A 207 -14.03 12.33 1.11
CA ASN A 207 -13.25 11.34 0.34
C ASN A 207 -13.76 11.27 -1.11
N GLN A 208 -13.05 11.93 -2.00
CA GLN A 208 -13.24 11.83 -3.45
C GLN A 208 -12.06 11.09 -4.12
N GLY A 209 -11.15 10.52 -3.29
CA GLY A 209 -9.97 9.81 -3.76
C GLY A 209 -8.78 10.73 -4.03
N PHE A 210 -7.86 10.21 -4.81
CA PHE A 210 -6.57 10.83 -5.10
C PHE A 210 -6.36 11.03 -6.59
N MET A 211 -5.68 12.11 -6.92
CA MET A 211 -5.11 12.34 -8.25
C MET A 211 -3.60 12.11 -8.17
N ILE A 212 -3.06 11.35 -9.10
CA ILE A 212 -1.64 11.12 -9.27
C ILE A 212 -1.22 11.74 -10.60
N LYS A 213 -0.15 12.54 -10.54
CA LYS A 213 0.37 13.27 -11.69
C LYS A 213 1.88 13.45 -11.56
N ARG A 214 2.53 13.91 -12.61
CA ARG A 214 3.89 14.45 -12.49
C ARG A 214 3.87 15.73 -11.67
N ASP A 215 5.01 16.08 -11.07
CA ASP A 215 5.13 17.40 -10.46
C ASP A 215 4.88 18.52 -11.48
N THR A 216 4.45 19.69 -10.99
CA THR A 216 4.07 20.80 -11.86
C THR A 216 5.23 21.28 -12.74
N GLY A 217 6.47 21.21 -12.26
CA GLY A 217 7.65 21.55 -13.04
C GLY A 217 7.87 20.58 -14.21
N ALA A 218 7.72 19.28 -13.96
CA ALA A 218 7.83 18.27 -15.01
C ALA A 218 6.69 18.31 -16.01
N GLU A 219 5.46 18.67 -15.59
CA GLU A 219 4.34 18.86 -16.52
C GLU A 219 4.55 20.06 -17.48
N ILE A 220 5.26 21.10 -17.05
CA ILE A 220 5.55 22.28 -17.86
C ILE A 220 6.82 22.09 -18.72
N ASP A 221 7.83 21.41 -18.21
CA ASP A 221 9.12 21.24 -18.87
C ASP A 221 9.02 20.33 -20.10
N ASN A 222 9.16 20.93 -21.28
CA ASN A 222 9.04 20.24 -22.56
C ASN A 222 10.17 19.22 -22.84
N SER A 223 11.24 19.23 -22.08
CA SER A 223 12.32 18.26 -22.20
C SER A 223 12.06 16.94 -21.47
N LYS A 224 11.13 16.94 -20.50
CA LYS A 224 10.83 15.77 -19.66
C LYS A 224 9.69 14.94 -20.26
N LEU A 225 10.01 14.07 -21.21
CA LEU A 225 9.07 13.14 -21.83
C LEU A 225 9.16 11.76 -21.17
N GLY A 226 8.13 10.91 -21.38
CA GLY A 226 8.11 9.52 -20.92
C GLY A 226 6.79 9.13 -20.25
N SER A 227 6.67 7.84 -19.90
CA SER A 227 5.45 7.28 -19.33
C SER A 227 5.72 6.34 -18.17
N PHE A 228 4.80 6.36 -17.19
CA PHE A 228 4.66 5.35 -16.15
C PHE A 228 3.30 4.68 -16.32
N SER A 229 3.26 3.36 -16.30
CA SER A 229 2.03 2.60 -16.41
C SER A 229 1.87 1.69 -15.20
N PHE A 230 0.70 1.71 -14.60
CA PHE A 230 0.33 0.94 -13.43
C PHE A 230 -0.91 0.11 -13.71
N TYR A 231 -1.09 -0.99 -12.99
CA TYR A 231 -2.34 -1.73 -13.05
C TYR A 231 -3.47 -0.93 -12.40
N SER A 232 -4.68 -1.02 -12.97
CA SER A 232 -5.91 -0.39 -12.47
C SER A 232 -6.71 -1.31 -11.55
N SER A 233 -7.85 -0.83 -11.04
CA SER A 233 -8.86 -1.64 -10.34
C SER A 233 -9.46 -2.74 -11.22
N ASP A 234 -9.55 -2.49 -12.53
CA ASP A 234 -10.14 -3.40 -13.52
C ASP A 234 -9.16 -4.44 -14.06
N THR A 235 -7.93 -4.45 -13.55
CA THR A 235 -6.94 -5.44 -13.98
C THR A 235 -7.38 -6.87 -13.65
N HIS A 236 -7.17 -7.80 -14.58
CA HIS A 236 -7.36 -9.23 -14.37
C HIS A 236 -6.19 -9.89 -13.61
N THR A 237 -5.26 -9.11 -13.07
CA THR A 237 -4.12 -9.59 -12.30
C THR A 237 -4.37 -9.46 -10.79
N ILE A 238 -3.43 -9.95 -9.98
CA ILE A 238 -3.44 -9.77 -8.52
C ILE A 238 -2.91 -8.40 -8.07
N TYR A 239 -2.50 -7.56 -9.02
CA TYR A 239 -1.76 -6.32 -8.80
C TYR A 239 -2.66 -5.07 -8.79
N GLN A 240 -3.88 -5.21 -8.28
CA GLN A 240 -4.76 -4.05 -8.07
C GLN A 240 -4.14 -3.04 -7.12
N PRO A 241 -4.34 -1.73 -7.33
CA PRO A 241 -3.89 -0.68 -6.42
C PRO A 241 -4.45 -0.90 -5.01
N ARG A 242 -3.64 -0.58 -3.99
CA ARG A 242 -4.01 -0.81 -2.58
C ARG A 242 -3.78 0.43 -1.74
N LEU A 243 -4.65 0.62 -0.78
CA LEU A 243 -4.44 1.56 0.33
C LEU A 243 -4.12 0.72 1.57
N GLU A 244 -2.89 0.87 2.08
CA GLU A 244 -2.35 0.09 3.21
C GLU A 244 -2.33 0.96 4.47
N PHE A 245 -3.05 0.54 5.50
CA PHE A 245 -3.00 1.13 6.83
C PHE A 245 -2.03 0.33 7.70
N CYS A 246 -1.00 0.98 8.20
CA CYS A 246 0.10 0.35 8.91
C CYS A 246 0.25 0.95 10.32
N TRP A 247 0.26 0.11 11.36
CA TRP A 247 0.43 0.55 12.76
C TRP A 247 1.18 -0.47 13.61
N ASP A 248 1.74 -0.01 14.73
CA ASP A 248 2.36 -0.90 15.71
C ASP A 248 1.27 -1.47 16.63
N ASP A 249 1.00 -2.76 16.48
CA ASP A 249 0.07 -3.51 17.32
C ASP A 249 0.79 -4.42 18.31
N SER A 250 2.12 -4.29 18.40
CA SER A 250 2.92 -5.15 19.26
C SER A 250 2.61 -4.93 20.74
N LYS A 251 2.38 -6.04 21.44
CA LYS A 251 2.12 -6.07 22.88
C LYS A 251 3.14 -7.02 23.54
N TRP A 252 3.64 -6.63 24.70
CA TRP A 252 4.60 -7.42 25.43
C TRP A 252 4.12 -7.63 26.85
N THR A 253 3.70 -8.86 27.14
CA THR A 253 3.28 -9.28 28.47
C THR A 253 4.23 -10.35 28.99
N ALA A 254 4.58 -10.33 30.27
CA ALA A 254 5.45 -11.34 30.86
C ALA A 254 4.92 -12.75 30.63
N SER A 255 5.79 -13.65 30.21
CA SER A 255 5.52 -15.06 30.00
C SER A 255 6.18 -15.90 31.10
N SER A 256 5.60 -17.04 31.38
CA SER A 256 6.23 -18.07 32.25
C SER A 256 7.35 -18.84 31.53
N LEU A 257 7.48 -18.68 30.21
CA LEU A 257 8.55 -19.27 29.43
C LEU A 257 9.86 -18.51 29.68
N SER A 258 10.99 -19.17 29.48
CA SER A 258 12.30 -18.52 29.43
C SER A 258 12.58 -17.90 28.08
N GLU A 259 13.45 -16.90 28.04
CA GLU A 259 13.89 -16.26 26.81
C GLU A 259 14.82 -17.17 26.00
N LEU A 260 14.71 -17.10 24.68
CA LEU A 260 15.57 -17.82 23.77
C LEU A 260 16.93 -17.12 23.69
N ASP A 261 18.00 -17.88 23.91
CA ASP A 261 19.35 -17.40 23.66
C ASP A 261 19.58 -17.26 22.15
N THR A 262 19.86 -16.03 21.73
CA THR A 262 20.07 -15.66 20.32
C THR A 262 21.55 -15.48 19.96
N THR A 263 22.45 -15.84 20.85
CA THR A 263 23.90 -15.73 20.63
C THR A 263 24.40 -16.63 19.47
N TYR A 264 23.72 -17.75 19.24
CA TYR A 264 24.11 -18.72 18.21
C TYR A 264 22.93 -19.02 17.25
N PRO A 265 22.86 -18.35 16.11
CA PRO A 265 21.73 -18.45 15.16
C PRO A 265 21.53 -19.85 14.58
N ASP A 266 22.61 -20.56 14.32
CA ASP A 266 22.59 -21.92 13.80
C ASP A 266 21.98 -22.95 14.77
N ARG A 267 21.89 -22.59 16.05
CA ARG A 267 21.31 -23.42 17.13
C ARG A 267 19.85 -23.13 17.43
N ILE A 268 19.24 -22.20 16.71
CA ILE A 268 17.85 -21.80 16.91
C ILE A 268 16.94 -22.58 15.95
N PHE A 269 15.80 -23.00 16.45
CA PHE A 269 14.71 -23.56 15.67
C PHE A 269 13.40 -22.85 16.00
N ILE A 270 12.76 -22.26 14.99
CA ILE A 270 11.50 -21.53 15.11
C ILE A 270 10.43 -22.26 14.28
N TYR A 271 9.24 -22.40 14.84
CA TYR A 271 8.11 -23.04 14.16
C TYR A 271 6.77 -22.47 14.61
N LEU A 272 5.74 -22.70 13.80
CA LEU A 272 4.34 -22.34 14.14
C LEU A 272 3.77 -23.41 15.07
N ARG A 273 3.11 -22.96 16.13
CA ARG A 273 2.38 -23.86 17.03
C ARG A 273 0.97 -24.16 16.53
N ASN A 274 0.30 -23.19 15.91
CA ASN A 274 -1.06 -23.29 15.44
C ASN A 274 -1.13 -22.80 14.00
N ASN A 275 -1.15 -23.69 13.03
CA ASN A 275 -1.42 -23.39 11.65
C ASN A 275 -2.61 -24.24 11.19
N ARG A 276 -3.73 -23.60 10.80
CA ARG A 276 -4.89 -24.29 10.25
C ARG A 276 -4.70 -24.72 8.79
N GLY A 277 -3.65 -24.23 8.14
CA GLY A 277 -3.35 -24.49 6.74
C GLY A 277 -4.25 -23.73 5.76
N SER A 278 -5.45 -23.31 6.17
CA SER A 278 -6.38 -22.56 5.32
C SER A 278 -7.14 -21.50 6.12
N TYR A 279 -7.27 -20.29 5.56
CA TYR A 279 -7.89 -19.12 6.19
C TYR A 279 -8.78 -18.39 5.17
N LYS A 280 -9.90 -17.82 5.61
CA LYS A 280 -10.79 -17.07 4.73
C LYS A 280 -10.23 -15.67 4.42
N PHE A 281 -10.51 -15.18 3.22
CA PHE A 281 -10.25 -13.80 2.87
C PHE A 281 -11.09 -12.85 3.75
N GLY A 282 -10.46 -11.76 4.23
CA GLY A 282 -11.07 -10.83 5.19
C GLY A 282 -10.90 -11.24 6.66
N GLU A 283 -10.37 -12.44 6.94
CA GLU A 283 -10.15 -12.90 8.32
C GLU A 283 -8.91 -12.26 8.94
N LYS A 284 -8.97 -11.95 10.23
CA LYS A 284 -7.82 -11.61 11.06
C LYS A 284 -7.20 -12.90 11.59
N ILE A 285 -6.02 -13.23 11.14
CA ILE A 285 -5.32 -14.49 11.42
C ILE A 285 -4.32 -14.27 12.55
N LYS A 286 -4.38 -15.08 13.60
CA LYS A 286 -3.39 -15.09 14.68
C LYS A 286 -2.46 -16.29 14.53
N PHE A 287 -1.18 -16.01 14.31
CA PHE A 287 -0.11 -17.02 14.30
C PHE A 287 0.62 -17.03 15.63
N ARG A 288 0.83 -18.23 16.18
CA ARG A 288 1.66 -18.45 17.36
C ARG A 288 2.97 -19.08 16.96
N ILE A 289 4.06 -18.45 17.42
CA ILE A 289 5.42 -18.87 17.14
C ILE A 289 6.08 -19.35 18.43
N VAL A 290 6.88 -20.38 18.32
CA VAL A 290 7.72 -20.87 19.40
C VAL A 290 9.13 -21.04 18.91
N GLY A 291 10.06 -20.61 19.76
CA GLY A 291 11.48 -20.86 19.60
C GLY A 291 11.93 -22.01 20.51
N ARG A 292 12.97 -22.69 20.13
CA ARG A 292 13.71 -23.62 20.98
C ARG A 292 15.14 -23.80 20.49
N GLU A 293 15.96 -24.36 21.33
CA GLU A 293 17.28 -24.84 20.90
C GLU A 293 17.12 -25.98 19.88
N LYS A 294 17.84 -25.89 18.78
CA LYS A 294 17.85 -26.92 17.73
C LYS A 294 18.50 -28.21 18.22
N TYR A 295 19.51 -28.07 19.07
CA TYR A 295 20.26 -29.16 19.65
C TYR A 295 20.21 -29.08 21.20
N PRO A 296 19.10 -29.53 21.81
CA PRO A 296 18.98 -29.49 23.27
C PRO A 296 20.01 -30.39 23.93
N THR A 297 20.43 -30.00 25.13
CA THR A 297 21.35 -30.80 25.93
C THR A 297 20.73 -32.17 26.25
N LYS A 298 21.41 -33.23 25.88
CA LYS A 298 20.97 -34.62 26.18
C LYS A 298 21.08 -34.86 27.67
N THR A 299 19.98 -35.30 28.27
CA THR A 299 20.00 -35.86 29.64
C THR A 299 20.02 -37.39 29.56
N TYR A 300 20.87 -38.00 30.32
CA TYR A 300 20.99 -39.47 30.38
C TYR A 300 19.92 -40.08 31.28
N SER A 301 18.70 -39.56 31.25
CA SER A 301 17.59 -40.14 32.01
C SER A 301 16.78 -41.11 31.13
N ASN A 302 16.25 -42.16 31.73
CA ASN A 302 15.40 -43.15 31.05
C ASN A 302 13.98 -42.62 30.75
N THR A 303 13.66 -41.37 31.11
CA THR A 303 12.40 -40.73 30.85
C THR A 303 12.54 -39.78 29.66
N SER A 304 11.56 -39.78 28.77
CA SER A 304 11.52 -38.81 27.68
C SER A 304 11.39 -37.39 28.24
N ALA A 305 12.38 -36.53 27.96
CA ALA A 305 12.31 -35.12 28.31
C ALA A 305 11.53 -34.37 27.25
N ASN A 306 10.52 -33.58 27.66
CA ASN A 306 9.85 -32.64 26.78
C ASN A 306 10.84 -31.54 26.39
N LEU A 307 10.87 -31.20 25.10
CA LEU A 307 11.67 -30.07 24.63
C LEU A 307 11.06 -28.79 25.22
N SER A 308 11.87 -28.00 25.91
CA SER A 308 11.44 -26.71 26.44
C SER A 308 11.31 -25.70 25.32
N ILE A 309 10.11 -25.12 25.21
CA ILE A 309 9.83 -24.00 24.35
C ILE A 309 10.23 -22.71 25.05
N LYS A 310 10.75 -21.77 24.26
CA LYS A 310 11.23 -20.47 24.73
C LYS A 310 10.57 -19.36 23.92
N TYR A 311 10.49 -18.15 24.48
CA TYR A 311 10.02 -16.99 23.74
C TYR A 311 11.18 -16.25 23.04
N LEU A 312 10.88 -15.58 21.92
CA LEU A 312 11.82 -14.74 21.17
C LEU A 312 12.01 -13.40 21.89
N PRO A 313 13.22 -12.81 21.89
CA PRO A 313 13.50 -11.57 22.59
C PRO A 313 12.63 -10.39 22.15
N SER A 314 12.35 -9.47 23.09
CA SER A 314 11.56 -8.27 22.85
C SER A 314 12.21 -7.34 21.82
N GLY A 315 11.40 -6.81 20.90
CA GLY A 315 11.83 -5.77 19.96
C GLY A 315 12.84 -6.22 18.90
N SER A 316 13.22 -7.49 18.89
CA SER A 316 14.23 -8.05 17.98
C SER A 316 13.70 -9.05 16.97
N ALA A 317 12.43 -9.42 17.06
CA ALA A 317 11.80 -10.39 16.17
C ALA A 317 10.71 -9.74 15.28
N PHE A 318 10.78 -10.03 13.97
CA PHE A 318 9.89 -9.49 12.97
C PHE A 318 9.44 -10.60 12.02
N TYR A 319 8.25 -10.46 11.44
CA TYR A 319 7.74 -11.41 10.46
C TYR A 319 7.66 -10.81 9.06
N SER A 320 7.74 -11.66 8.05
CA SER A 320 7.38 -11.35 6.67
C SER A 320 6.54 -12.46 6.07
N VAL A 321 5.81 -12.14 5.00
CA VAL A 321 4.96 -13.09 4.27
C VAL A 321 5.35 -13.09 2.80
N LYS A 322 5.70 -14.27 2.29
CA LYS A 322 6.05 -14.50 0.88
C LYS A 322 4.97 -15.28 0.16
N ASP A 323 4.64 -14.87 -1.04
CA ASP A 323 3.81 -15.63 -1.95
C ASP A 323 4.66 -16.73 -2.61
N LEU A 324 4.27 -17.98 -2.44
CA LEU A 324 5.05 -19.12 -2.97
C LEU A 324 4.97 -19.26 -4.50
N LYS A 325 3.93 -18.71 -5.13
CA LYS A 325 3.78 -18.82 -6.58
C LYS A 325 4.63 -17.80 -7.34
N THR A 326 4.68 -16.56 -6.84
CA THR A 326 5.48 -15.49 -7.48
C THR A 326 6.87 -15.36 -6.86
N GLY A 327 7.09 -15.84 -5.63
CA GLY A 327 8.29 -15.60 -4.86
C GLY A 327 8.37 -14.18 -4.26
N GLU A 328 7.35 -13.37 -4.47
CA GLU A 328 7.32 -11.99 -3.98
C GLU A 328 7.06 -11.91 -2.48
N THR A 329 7.70 -10.96 -1.83
CA THR A 329 7.41 -10.62 -0.44
C THR A 329 6.21 -9.68 -0.40
N VAL A 330 5.04 -10.23 -0.04
CA VAL A 330 3.77 -9.46 0.01
C VAL A 330 3.73 -8.56 1.25
N ILE A 331 4.20 -9.06 2.39
CA ILE A 331 4.39 -8.27 3.61
C ILE A 331 5.88 -8.28 3.92
N PRO A 332 6.60 -7.18 3.66
CA PRO A 332 8.02 -7.07 3.94
C PRO A 332 8.26 -6.90 5.45
N TYR A 333 9.48 -7.19 5.89
CA TYR A 333 9.90 -6.85 7.25
C TYR A 333 9.86 -5.34 7.48
N ASP A 334 9.28 -4.96 8.59
CA ASP A 334 9.26 -3.59 9.06
C ASP A 334 9.48 -3.56 10.59
N THR A 335 10.30 -2.62 11.05
CA THR A 335 10.66 -2.51 12.46
C THR A 335 9.52 -1.98 13.34
N THR A 336 8.47 -1.46 12.75
CA THR A 336 7.29 -0.93 13.44
C THR A 336 6.08 -1.84 13.26
N PHE A 337 5.76 -2.21 12.01
CA PHE A 337 4.46 -2.81 11.67
C PHE A 337 4.45 -4.33 11.67
N THR A 338 5.63 -4.98 11.68
CA THR A 338 5.75 -6.45 11.67
C THR A 338 6.45 -7.01 12.89
N LYS A 339 6.45 -6.29 14.00
CA LYS A 339 6.95 -6.78 15.28
C LYS A 339 6.15 -7.97 15.78
N ILE A 340 6.84 -8.88 16.45
CA ILE A 340 6.25 -10.05 17.10
C ILE A 340 5.93 -9.70 18.54
N SER A 341 4.71 -10.01 18.97
CA SER A 341 4.20 -9.80 20.32
C SER A 341 4.50 -10.99 21.24
N LEU A 342 4.37 -10.79 22.54
CA LEU A 342 4.43 -11.83 23.57
C LEU A 342 3.21 -11.74 24.49
N ASP A 343 2.60 -12.89 24.76
CA ASP A 343 1.59 -13.06 25.82
C ASP A 343 1.99 -14.22 26.76
N THR A 344 1.12 -14.55 27.70
CA THR A 344 1.37 -15.65 28.66
C THR A 344 1.59 -17.02 28.02
N GLN A 345 1.14 -17.22 26.77
CA GLN A 345 1.26 -18.47 26.01
C GLN A 345 2.48 -18.51 25.07
N GLY A 346 3.20 -17.40 24.91
CA GLY A 346 4.35 -17.27 24.03
C GLY A 346 4.19 -16.20 22.97
N ASN A 347 5.09 -16.20 22.00
CA ASN A 347 5.07 -15.21 20.94
C ASN A 347 3.90 -15.40 19.97
N TYR A 348 3.39 -14.28 19.47
CA TYR A 348 2.35 -14.25 18.45
C TYR A 348 2.44 -12.99 17.61
N PHE A 349 1.83 -13.04 16.45
CA PHE A 349 1.49 -11.87 15.64
C PHE A 349 0.16 -12.11 14.92
N GLU A 350 -0.43 -11.04 14.46
CA GLU A 350 -1.72 -11.08 13.78
C GLU A 350 -1.57 -10.42 12.39
N ILE A 351 -2.23 -10.97 11.39
CA ILE A 351 -2.28 -10.41 10.04
C ILE A 351 -3.72 -10.40 9.54
N PHE A 352 -4.05 -9.39 8.75
CA PHE A 352 -5.30 -9.39 7.99
C PHE A 352 -5.07 -10.09 6.65
N SER A 353 -5.91 -11.06 6.33
CA SER A 353 -5.85 -11.77 5.05
C SER A 353 -6.25 -10.90 3.86
N THR A 354 -6.79 -9.68 4.09
CA THR A 354 -7.02 -8.67 3.05
C THR A 354 -5.76 -8.23 2.32
N ASN A 355 -4.59 -8.36 2.97
CA ASN A 355 -3.29 -8.10 2.35
C ASN A 355 -2.87 -9.19 1.35
N LEU A 356 -3.52 -10.35 1.41
CA LEU A 356 -3.15 -11.56 0.69
C LEU A 356 -4.18 -11.85 -0.40
N SER A 357 -3.73 -12.23 -1.57
CA SER A 357 -4.64 -12.61 -2.66
C SER A 357 -5.25 -13.98 -2.41
N PRO A 358 -6.58 -14.15 -2.61
CA PRO A 358 -7.22 -15.44 -2.44
C PRO A 358 -6.68 -16.51 -3.41
N GLU A 359 -6.88 -17.78 -3.04
CA GLU A 359 -6.49 -18.98 -3.78
C GLU A 359 -4.97 -19.13 -3.99
N ARG A 360 -4.17 -18.55 -3.08
CA ARG A 360 -2.70 -18.61 -3.11
C ARG A 360 -2.13 -19.15 -1.83
N TYR A 361 -0.93 -19.75 -1.94
CA TYR A 361 -0.17 -20.28 -0.82
C TYR A 361 0.91 -19.29 -0.39
N TYR A 362 1.05 -19.15 0.92
CA TYR A 362 1.98 -18.21 1.56
C TYR A 362 2.90 -18.91 2.54
N GLN A 363 4.12 -18.42 2.62
CA GLN A 363 5.12 -18.83 3.58
C GLN A 363 5.49 -17.67 4.51
N LEU A 364 5.62 -17.96 5.79
CA LEU A 364 6.13 -17.02 6.78
C LEU A 364 7.65 -17.14 6.89
N GLU A 365 8.31 -16.02 7.11
CA GLU A 365 9.72 -15.95 7.45
C GLU A 365 9.91 -15.04 8.66
N ILE A 366 10.69 -15.48 9.63
CA ILE A 366 10.99 -14.72 10.85
C ILE A 366 12.39 -14.15 10.73
N LYS A 367 12.52 -12.85 10.93
CA LYS A 367 13.79 -12.15 11.06
C LYS A 367 14.06 -11.91 12.54
N LEU A 368 15.24 -12.27 12.99
CA LEU A 368 15.64 -12.10 14.37
C LEU A 368 16.97 -11.32 14.42
N PHE A 369 17.01 -10.28 15.23
CA PHE A 369 18.26 -9.63 15.59
C PHE A 369 18.91 -10.41 16.74
N GLU A 370 20.15 -10.77 16.56
CA GLU A 370 20.89 -11.58 17.50
C GLU A 370 21.65 -10.69 18.49
N SER A 371 21.53 -11.03 19.77
CA SER A 371 22.23 -10.29 20.82
C SER A 371 23.55 -10.99 21.15
N GLY A 372 24.61 -10.21 21.33
CA GLY A 372 25.88 -10.72 21.90
C GLY A 372 27.12 -10.60 21.01
N SER A 373 26.99 -10.13 19.78
CA SER A 373 28.14 -9.78 18.94
C SER A 373 28.28 -8.26 18.82
N SER A 374 29.51 -7.76 18.74
CA SER A 374 29.82 -6.36 18.39
C SER A 374 29.31 -5.97 16.99
N THR A 375 28.85 -6.93 16.22
CA THR A 375 28.14 -6.78 14.95
C THR A 375 26.73 -7.36 15.14
N ASN A 376 25.68 -6.53 15.01
CA ASN A 376 24.28 -6.98 15.01
C ASN A 376 24.08 -8.02 13.91
N THR A 377 24.22 -9.29 14.25
CA THR A 377 23.97 -10.36 13.30
C THR A 377 22.46 -10.53 13.13
N ILE A 378 22.03 -10.80 11.91
CA ILE A 378 20.61 -10.97 11.56
C ILE A 378 20.42 -12.41 11.11
N GLY A 379 19.52 -13.13 11.79
CA GLY A 379 19.09 -14.46 11.40
C GLY A 379 17.76 -14.41 10.66
N TYR A 380 17.63 -15.21 9.58
CA TYR A 380 16.39 -15.39 8.83
C TYR A 380 15.94 -16.85 8.95
N TYR A 381 14.72 -17.05 9.43
CA TYR A 381 14.17 -18.36 9.74
C TYR A 381 12.89 -18.59 8.92
N PRO A 382 12.99 -19.19 7.73
CA PRO A 382 11.81 -19.55 6.95
C PRO A 382 11.03 -20.65 7.66
N ILE A 383 9.74 -20.41 7.85
CA ILE A 383 8.83 -21.39 8.46
C ILE A 383 8.44 -22.40 7.39
N LYS A 384 8.57 -23.68 7.69
CA LYS A 384 8.26 -24.76 6.73
C LYS A 384 6.75 -24.91 6.48
N ASP A 385 5.95 -24.59 7.48
CA ASP A 385 4.50 -24.71 7.38
C ASP A 385 3.95 -23.56 6.52
N VAL A 386 3.26 -23.92 5.46
CA VAL A 386 2.59 -23.00 4.55
C VAL A 386 1.11 -22.89 4.87
N PHE A 387 0.47 -21.81 4.44
CA PHE A 387 -0.97 -21.63 4.57
C PHE A 387 -1.56 -21.08 3.28
N LYS A 388 -2.86 -21.33 3.07
CA LYS A 388 -3.63 -20.87 1.93
C LYS A 388 -4.67 -19.84 2.39
N VAL A 389 -4.90 -18.81 1.57
CA VAL A 389 -6.05 -17.93 1.71
C VAL A 389 -7.11 -18.39 0.71
N VAL A 390 -8.34 -18.58 1.18
CA VAL A 390 -9.50 -19.01 0.37
C VAL A 390 -10.57 -17.94 0.40
N ARG A 391 -11.42 -17.92 -0.62
CA ARG A 391 -12.57 -16.99 -0.70
C ARG A 391 -13.64 -17.29 0.33
#